data_e3eb9ecbc2637a0e7be270f965ddd2d1
#
_entry.id   e3eb9ecbc2637a0e7be270f965ddd2d1
#
_cell.length_a   1.000
_cell.length_b   1.000
_cell.length_c   1.000
_cell.angle_alpha   90.00
_cell.angle_beta   90.00
_cell.angle_gamma   90.00
#
_symmetry.space_group_name_H-M   'P 1'
#
loop_
_entity.id
_entity.type
_entity.pdbx_description
1 polymer ?
#
loop_
_entity_poly.entity_id
_entity_poly.type
_entity_poly.pdbx_seq_one_letter_code
_entity_poly.pdbx_strand_id
1 'polypeptide(L)'
;RHIAFVDRVGDTFRWKGENVATTEVERAFAKVPGVAEAAVYGVPVPRADGRAGMAAIVPAAGQRVDVRAAAAVLARELPAYAVPRFLRLVGSYETTATFKVRKVALKQQGFDPGAVSDPLYVLVDRARGYEKLTPRLYARICAGELRLP
;
A
#
# COMPACT_ATOMS: atom_id res chain seq x y z
N ARG A 1 22.95 17.70 4.29
CA ARG A 1 21.76 18.40 3.86
C ARG A 1 20.97 17.60 2.84
N HIS A 2 21.61 17.06 1.87
CA HIS A 2 20.94 16.34 0.81
C HIS A 2 20.86 14.86 1.03
N ILE A 3 21.45 14.39 2.11
CA ILE A 3 21.54 12.96 2.37
C ILE A 3 20.17 12.31 2.53
N ALA A 4 19.31 12.91 3.33
CA ALA A 4 17.96 12.36 3.52
C ALA A 4 17.16 12.39 2.22
N PHE A 5 17.39 13.40 1.42
CA PHE A 5 16.75 13.53 0.13
C PHE A 5 17.19 12.43 -0.83
N VAL A 6 18.49 12.15 -0.83
CA VAL A 6 19.03 11.07 -1.68
C VAL A 6 18.48 9.72 -1.27
N ASP A 7 18.36 9.48 0.04
CA ASP A 7 17.79 8.23 0.54
C ASP A 7 16.37 8.01 0.05
N ARG A 8 15.59 9.07 -0.03
CA ARG A 8 14.22 8.97 -0.52
C ARG A 8 14.13 8.68 -1.99
N VAL A 9 15.05 9.21 -2.77
CA VAL A 9 15.08 8.99 -4.21
C VAL A 9 15.24 7.51 -4.53
N GLY A 10 15.96 6.77 -3.68
CA GLY A 10 16.17 5.35 -3.89
C GLY A 10 14.97 4.47 -3.54
N ASP A 11 13.94 5.03 -2.92
CA ASP A 11 12.80 4.24 -2.46
C ASP A 11 11.71 4.20 -3.53
N THR A 12 11.87 3.28 -4.48
CA THR A 12 10.95 3.09 -5.59
C THR A 12 10.67 1.61 -5.78
N PHE A 13 9.60 1.32 -6.50
CA PHE A 13 9.32 -0.04 -6.94
C PHE A 13 8.73 0.01 -8.34
N ARG A 14 8.67 -1.13 -8.99
CA ARG A 14 8.21 -1.22 -10.36
C ARG A 14 6.98 -2.10 -10.46
N TRP A 15 5.92 -1.57 -11.06
CA TRP A 15 4.69 -2.30 -11.28
C TRP A 15 4.34 -2.28 -12.75
N LYS A 16 4.33 -3.48 -13.36
CA LYS A 16 3.97 -3.66 -14.78
C LYS A 16 4.73 -2.70 -15.69
N GLY A 17 6.02 -2.55 -15.44
CA GLY A 17 6.88 -1.73 -16.27
C GLY A 17 6.96 -0.26 -15.88
N GLU A 18 6.16 0.19 -14.91
CA GLU A 18 6.14 1.59 -14.49
C GLU A 18 6.84 1.76 -13.15
N ASN A 19 7.69 2.76 -13.06
CA ASN A 19 8.36 3.10 -11.81
C ASN A 19 7.47 3.94 -10.92
N VAL A 20 7.39 3.56 -9.64
CA VAL A 20 6.59 4.27 -8.66
C VAL A 20 7.49 4.76 -7.54
N ALA A 21 7.43 6.07 -7.27
CA ALA A 21 8.17 6.66 -6.16
C ALA A 21 7.28 6.63 -4.92
N THR A 22 7.73 5.94 -3.87
CA THR A 22 6.90 5.76 -2.68
C THR A 22 6.55 7.07 -2.01
N THR A 23 7.47 8.05 -2.05
CA THR A 23 7.22 9.35 -1.43
C THR A 23 6.08 10.11 -2.08
N GLU A 24 5.90 9.97 -3.39
CA GLU A 24 4.79 10.61 -4.07
C GLU A 24 3.45 10.01 -3.64
N VAL A 25 3.42 8.69 -3.50
CA VAL A 25 2.21 7.99 -3.07
C VAL A 25 1.90 8.33 -1.62
N GLU A 26 2.92 8.35 -0.76
CA GLU A 26 2.74 8.72 0.65
C GLU A 26 2.19 10.14 0.78
N ARG A 27 2.66 11.04 -0.06
CA ARG A 27 2.19 12.43 -0.05
C ARG A 27 0.71 12.52 -0.45
N ALA A 28 0.28 11.68 -1.38
CA ALA A 28 -1.13 11.65 -1.79
C ALA A 28 -2.03 11.22 -0.64
N PHE A 29 -1.55 10.33 0.23
CA PHE A 29 -2.33 9.90 1.39
C PHE A 29 -2.62 11.01 2.38
N ALA A 30 -1.83 12.09 2.37
CA ALA A 30 -2.11 13.24 3.22
C ALA A 30 -3.46 13.89 2.90
N LYS A 31 -3.98 13.63 1.71
CA LYS A 31 -5.28 14.17 1.28
C LYS A 31 -6.44 13.21 1.53
N VAL A 32 -6.16 12.02 2.04
CA VAL A 32 -7.21 11.05 2.36
C VAL A 32 -7.70 11.32 3.78
N PRO A 33 -9.01 11.57 3.95
CA PRO A 33 -9.55 11.84 5.29
C PRO A 33 -9.31 10.68 6.24
N GLY A 34 -8.95 10.99 7.48
CA GLY A 34 -8.77 9.98 8.53
C GLY A 34 -7.42 9.31 8.56
N VAL A 35 -6.50 9.66 7.67
CA VAL A 35 -5.15 9.07 7.64
C VAL A 35 -4.19 9.95 8.43
N ALA A 36 -3.54 9.38 9.45
CA ALA A 36 -2.48 10.07 10.18
C ALA A 36 -1.12 9.86 9.52
N GLU A 37 -0.82 8.63 9.14
CA GLU A 37 0.44 8.28 8.49
C GLU A 37 0.20 7.19 7.46
N ALA A 38 1.06 7.15 6.45
CA ALA A 38 1.07 6.07 5.47
C ALA A 38 2.50 5.73 5.10
N ALA A 39 2.83 4.45 5.09
CA ALA A 39 4.12 3.95 4.62
C ALA A 39 3.85 3.10 3.38
N VAL A 40 4.45 3.48 2.27
CA VAL A 40 4.22 2.84 0.97
C VAL A 40 5.46 2.04 0.57
N TYR A 41 5.24 0.83 0.08
CA TYR A 41 6.31 -0.08 -0.30
C TYR A 41 5.81 -1.03 -1.39
N GLY A 42 6.73 -1.69 -2.08
CA GLY A 42 6.39 -2.67 -3.09
C GLY A 42 6.41 -4.07 -2.51
N VAL A 43 5.45 -4.90 -2.90
CA VAL A 43 5.37 -6.30 -2.49
C VAL A 43 5.29 -7.18 -3.75
N PRO A 44 5.99 -8.32 -3.77
CA PRO A 44 5.90 -9.21 -4.91
C PRO A 44 4.52 -9.87 -4.96
N VAL A 45 3.97 -9.96 -6.17
CA VAL A 45 2.70 -10.65 -6.40
C VAL A 45 3.02 -11.84 -7.30
N PRO A 46 2.70 -13.08 -6.88
CA PRO A 46 2.96 -14.23 -7.71
C PRO A 46 2.32 -14.09 -9.10
N ARG A 47 3.05 -14.46 -10.12
CA ARG A 47 2.60 -14.45 -11.52
C ARG A 47 2.34 -13.06 -12.10
N ALA A 48 2.71 -12.01 -11.38
CA ALA A 48 2.63 -10.65 -11.89
C ALA A 48 4.02 -10.12 -12.17
N ASP A 49 4.10 -9.14 -13.06
CA ASP A 49 5.36 -8.50 -13.42
C ASP A 49 5.64 -7.36 -12.46
N GLY A 50 6.76 -7.46 -11.73
CA GLY A 50 7.17 -6.43 -10.80
C GLY A 50 6.58 -6.59 -9.41
N ARG A 51 6.43 -5.48 -8.72
CA ARG A 51 5.90 -5.44 -7.35
C ARG A 51 4.70 -4.52 -7.28
N ALA A 52 3.66 -4.97 -6.62
CA ALA A 52 2.48 -4.15 -6.42
C ALA A 52 2.70 -3.19 -5.26
N GLY A 53 2.13 -2.01 -5.35
CA GLY A 53 2.17 -1.05 -4.26
C GLY A 53 1.30 -1.50 -3.11
N MET A 54 1.82 -1.34 -1.90
CA MET A 54 1.08 -1.58 -0.67
C MET A 54 1.30 -0.43 0.29
N ALA A 55 0.25 -0.02 0.96
CA ALA A 55 0.33 1.06 1.92
C ALA A 55 -0.15 0.58 3.28
N ALA A 56 0.70 0.77 4.28
CA ALA A 56 0.32 0.57 5.69
C ALA A 56 -0.14 1.91 6.22
N ILE A 57 -1.39 1.98 6.64
CA ILE A 57 -2.05 3.24 7.01
C ILE A 57 -2.33 3.23 8.50
N VAL A 58 -1.94 4.32 9.18
CA VAL A 58 -2.33 4.56 10.56
C VAL A 58 -3.48 5.56 10.56
N PRO A 59 -4.67 5.16 11.04
CA PRO A 59 -5.79 6.10 11.13
C PRO A 59 -5.50 7.20 12.14
N ALA A 60 -6.04 8.39 11.89
CA ALA A 60 -5.95 9.49 12.85
C ALA A 60 -6.76 9.14 14.09
N ALA A 61 -6.35 9.69 15.24
CA ALA A 61 -6.98 9.38 16.52
C ALA A 61 -8.49 9.61 16.47
N GLY A 62 -9.25 8.58 16.84
CA GLY A 62 -10.71 8.65 16.87
C GLY A 62 -11.38 8.66 15.52
N GLN A 63 -10.64 8.43 14.44
CA GLN A 63 -11.19 8.45 13.09
C GLN A 63 -11.11 7.10 12.42
N ARG A 64 -11.94 6.91 11.41
CA ARG A 64 -11.92 5.74 10.56
C ARG A 64 -11.49 6.15 9.17
N VAL A 65 -10.71 5.28 8.51
CA VAL A 65 -10.35 5.48 7.12
C VAL A 65 -11.42 4.82 6.26
N ASP A 66 -12.06 5.62 5.41
CA ASP A 66 -12.99 5.08 4.42
C ASP A 66 -12.18 4.68 3.20
N VAL A 67 -12.03 3.38 2.99
CA VAL A 67 -11.19 2.87 1.90
C VAL A 67 -11.77 3.21 0.52
N ARG A 68 -13.08 3.39 0.41
CA ARG A 68 -13.68 3.82 -0.86
C ARG A 68 -13.33 5.27 -1.16
N ALA A 69 -13.40 6.12 -0.15
CA ALA A 69 -12.99 7.52 -0.31
C ALA A 69 -11.50 7.60 -0.61
N ALA A 70 -10.70 6.74 0.01
CA ALA A 70 -9.27 6.66 -0.27
C ALA A 70 -9.02 6.34 -1.73
N ALA A 71 -9.74 5.37 -2.28
CA ALA A 71 -9.58 5.02 -3.69
C ALA A 71 -9.87 6.21 -4.62
N ALA A 72 -10.92 6.96 -4.34
CA ALA A 72 -11.28 8.12 -5.14
C ALA A 72 -10.22 9.21 -5.06
N VAL A 73 -9.72 9.50 -3.87
CA VAL A 73 -8.68 10.51 -3.68
C VAL A 73 -7.39 10.11 -4.40
N LEU A 74 -6.96 8.87 -4.21
CA LEU A 74 -5.73 8.39 -4.83
C LEU A 74 -5.83 8.35 -6.35
N ALA A 75 -6.99 8.00 -6.88
CA ALA A 75 -7.20 7.98 -8.32
C ALA A 75 -7.11 9.39 -8.92
N ARG A 76 -7.51 10.40 -8.16
CA ARG A 76 -7.44 11.80 -8.59
C ARG A 76 -6.03 12.35 -8.47
N GLU A 77 -5.28 11.95 -7.43
CA GLU A 77 -3.96 12.51 -7.14
C GLU A 77 -2.81 11.80 -7.85
N LEU A 78 -3.00 10.56 -8.27
CA LEU A 78 -1.93 9.72 -8.80
C LEU A 78 -2.30 9.10 -10.13
N PRO A 79 -1.28 8.82 -10.98
CA PRO A 79 -1.53 7.97 -12.14
C PRO A 79 -2.04 6.60 -11.70
N ALA A 80 -2.80 5.94 -12.56
CA ALA A 80 -3.42 4.66 -12.23
C ALA A 80 -2.41 3.62 -11.75
N TYR A 81 -1.24 3.55 -12.39
CA TYR A 81 -0.22 2.57 -12.02
C TYR A 81 0.40 2.84 -10.65
N ALA A 82 0.32 4.07 -10.15
CA ALA A 82 0.91 4.45 -8.86
C ALA A 82 -0.04 4.22 -7.68
N VAL A 83 -1.34 4.05 -7.93
CA VAL A 83 -2.30 3.78 -6.86
C VAL A 83 -1.99 2.41 -6.25
N PRO A 84 -1.79 2.33 -4.91
CA PRO A 84 -1.48 1.04 -4.30
C PRO A 84 -2.57 0.01 -4.54
N ARG A 85 -2.14 -1.23 -4.78
CA ARG A 85 -3.07 -2.35 -4.97
C ARG A 85 -3.54 -2.94 -3.65
N PHE A 86 -2.78 -2.72 -2.58
CA PHE A 86 -3.11 -3.28 -1.26
C PHE A 86 -3.03 -2.19 -0.21
N LEU A 87 -3.95 -2.25 0.76
CA LEU A 87 -3.93 -1.40 1.94
C LEU A 87 -3.93 -2.28 3.19
N ARG A 88 -3.19 -1.85 4.20
CA ARG A 88 -3.17 -2.48 5.51
C ARG A 88 -3.46 -1.40 6.56
N LEU A 89 -4.49 -1.60 7.37
CA LEU A 89 -4.81 -0.66 8.43
C LEU A 89 -4.10 -1.10 9.70
N VAL A 90 -3.05 -0.38 10.09
CA VAL A 90 -2.27 -0.71 11.29
C VAL A 90 -2.70 0.19 12.43
N GLY A 91 -2.61 -0.32 13.67
CA GLY A 91 -2.99 0.47 14.84
C GLY A 91 -1.99 1.57 15.13
N SER A 92 -0.72 1.24 15.06
CA SER A 92 0.36 2.21 15.27
C SER A 92 1.66 1.57 14.85
N TYR A 93 2.67 2.40 14.60
CA TYR A 93 4.02 1.92 14.36
C TYR A 93 4.81 1.90 15.67
N GLU A 94 5.83 1.06 15.73
CA GLU A 94 6.77 1.11 16.83
C GLU A 94 7.51 2.44 16.78
N THR A 95 7.48 3.15 17.89
CA THR A 95 8.10 4.48 17.95
C THR A 95 9.62 4.41 18.00
N THR A 96 10.18 3.28 18.45
CA THR A 96 11.63 3.11 18.56
C THR A 96 12.29 2.70 17.25
N ALA A 97 11.53 2.18 16.30
CA ALA A 97 12.08 1.75 15.02
C ALA A 97 12.17 2.92 14.04
N THR A 98 13.21 2.93 13.23
CA THR A 98 13.31 3.91 12.15
C THR A 98 12.27 3.60 11.07
N PHE A 99 11.97 4.59 10.27
CA PHE A 99 11.03 4.43 9.17
C PHE A 99 11.45 3.30 8.22
N LYS A 100 12.73 3.22 7.92
CA LYS A 100 13.27 2.20 7.02
C LYS A 100 13.13 0.81 7.61
N VAL A 101 13.40 0.66 8.91
CA VAL A 101 13.27 -0.63 9.61
C VAL A 101 11.81 -1.08 9.61
N ARG A 102 10.89 -0.15 9.84
CA ARG A 102 9.46 -0.48 9.81
C ARG A 102 9.02 -0.97 8.44
N LYS A 103 9.51 -0.33 7.38
CA LYS A 103 9.18 -0.77 6.02
C LYS A 103 9.69 -2.17 5.72
N VAL A 104 10.88 -2.50 6.19
CA VAL A 104 11.43 -3.85 5.99
C VAL A 104 10.52 -4.90 6.61
N ALA A 105 10.09 -4.68 7.84
CA ALA A 105 9.19 -5.61 8.52
C ALA A 105 7.86 -5.74 7.79
N LEU A 106 7.30 -4.63 7.34
CA LEU A 106 6.04 -4.62 6.62
C LEU A 106 6.14 -5.37 5.29
N LYS A 107 7.24 -5.19 4.57
CA LYS A 107 7.48 -5.91 3.32
C LYS A 107 7.55 -7.41 3.52
N GLN A 108 8.20 -7.84 4.59
CA GLN A 108 8.33 -9.26 4.90
C GLN A 108 6.98 -9.91 5.19
N GLN A 109 6.08 -9.18 5.82
CA GLN A 109 4.74 -9.67 6.13
C GLN A 109 3.84 -9.70 4.90
N GLY A 110 4.08 -8.79 3.95
CA GLY A 110 3.35 -8.77 2.70
C GLY A 110 1.85 -8.55 2.86
N PHE A 111 1.07 -9.19 2.00
CA PHE A 111 -0.38 -9.04 1.99
C PHE A 111 -1.12 -10.34 2.28
N ASP A 112 -0.49 -11.27 2.97
CA ASP A 112 -1.08 -12.57 3.30
C ASP A 112 -2.00 -12.43 4.53
N PRO A 113 -3.32 -12.62 4.37
CA PRO A 113 -4.23 -12.52 5.52
C PRO A 113 -3.98 -13.55 6.60
N GLY A 114 -3.29 -14.66 6.26
CA GLY A 114 -2.91 -15.65 7.26
C GLY A 114 -1.72 -15.25 8.09
N ALA A 115 -0.88 -14.34 7.59
CA ALA A 115 0.32 -13.86 8.29
C ALA A 115 0.10 -12.51 8.95
N VAL A 116 -0.88 -11.73 8.50
CA VAL A 116 -1.15 -10.38 8.97
C VAL A 116 -2.50 -10.35 9.67
N SER A 117 -2.52 -9.95 10.93
CA SER A 117 -3.76 -9.88 11.70
C SER A 117 -4.52 -8.58 11.46
N ASP A 118 -3.86 -7.54 10.94
CA ASP A 118 -4.51 -6.27 10.65
C ASP A 118 -5.46 -6.39 9.45
N PRO A 119 -6.48 -5.54 9.36
CA PRO A 119 -7.34 -5.53 8.18
C PRO A 119 -6.57 -5.23 6.91
N LEU A 120 -6.80 -6.04 5.88
CA LEU A 120 -6.18 -5.89 4.58
C LEU A 120 -7.26 -5.64 3.52
N TYR A 121 -6.93 -4.78 2.55
CA TYR A 121 -7.81 -4.47 1.44
C TYR A 121 -7.05 -4.59 0.13
N VAL A 122 -7.77 -4.87 -0.93
CA VAL A 122 -7.17 -5.04 -2.26
C VAL A 122 -7.98 -4.29 -3.30
N LEU A 123 -7.29 -3.70 -4.26
CA LEU A 123 -7.91 -3.03 -5.40
C LEU A 123 -7.97 -4.02 -6.56
N VAL A 124 -9.11 -4.67 -6.70
CA VAL A 124 -9.34 -5.64 -7.77
C VAL A 124 -9.89 -4.95 -9.00
N ASP A 125 -10.78 -4.00 -8.78
CA ASP A 125 -11.46 -3.26 -9.85
C ASP A 125 -11.42 -1.79 -9.48
N ARG A 126 -10.82 -0.99 -10.34
CA ARG A 126 -10.67 0.46 -10.06
C ARG A 126 -12.02 1.16 -9.92
N ALA A 127 -13.04 0.69 -10.59
CA ALA A 127 -14.37 1.27 -10.49
C ALA A 127 -15.03 1.00 -9.14
N ARG A 128 -14.74 -0.15 -8.54
CA ARG A 128 -15.31 -0.52 -7.24
C ARG A 128 -14.48 -0.04 -6.06
N GLY A 129 -13.21 0.26 -6.30
CA GLY A 129 -12.30 0.67 -5.25
C GLY A 129 -11.80 -0.51 -4.42
N TYR A 130 -11.30 -0.22 -3.23
CA TYR A 130 -10.73 -1.23 -2.36
C TYR A 130 -11.81 -2.09 -1.73
N GLU A 131 -11.58 -3.39 -1.69
CA GLU A 131 -12.45 -4.34 -1.01
C GLU A 131 -11.64 -5.21 -0.07
N LYS A 132 -12.28 -5.82 0.89
CA LYS A 132 -11.59 -6.60 1.91
C LYS A 132 -10.83 -7.76 1.27
N LEU A 133 -9.57 -7.90 1.64
CA LEU A 133 -8.74 -9.01 1.17
C LEU A 133 -9.00 -10.22 2.07
N THR A 134 -9.75 -11.17 1.55
CA THR A 134 -10.06 -12.40 2.26
C THR A 134 -9.03 -13.48 1.90
N PRO A 135 -8.91 -14.55 2.71
CA PRO A 135 -8.03 -15.67 2.34
C PRO A 135 -8.37 -16.26 0.97
N ARG A 136 -9.65 -16.27 0.60
CA ARG A 136 -10.08 -16.75 -0.70
C ARG A 136 -9.56 -15.86 -1.84
N LEU A 137 -9.69 -14.55 -1.69
CA LEU A 137 -9.15 -13.61 -2.68
C LEU A 137 -7.65 -13.73 -2.78
N TYR A 138 -6.98 -13.84 -1.63
CA TYR A 138 -5.54 -14.01 -1.61
C TYR A 138 -5.11 -15.25 -2.40
N ALA A 139 -5.78 -16.37 -2.18
CA ALA A 139 -5.46 -17.60 -2.89
C ALA A 139 -5.63 -17.44 -4.40
N ARG A 140 -6.69 -16.77 -4.83
CA ARG A 140 -6.95 -16.54 -6.25
C ARG A 140 -5.90 -15.63 -6.90
N ILE A 141 -5.45 -14.63 -6.17
CA ILE A 141 -4.40 -13.74 -6.65
C ILE A 141 -3.09 -14.51 -6.81
N CYS A 142 -2.73 -15.29 -5.80
CA CYS A 142 -1.48 -16.08 -5.83
C CYS A 142 -1.50 -17.16 -6.90
N ALA A 143 -2.67 -17.72 -7.21
CA ALA A 143 -2.81 -18.74 -8.25
C ALA A 143 -2.83 -18.16 -9.66
N GLY A 144 -2.90 -16.84 -9.78
CA GLY A 144 -2.96 -16.17 -11.08
C GLY A 144 -4.36 -16.19 -11.69
N GLU A 145 -5.38 -16.61 -10.93
CA GLU A 145 -6.76 -16.62 -11.41
C GLU A 145 -7.35 -15.21 -11.45
N LEU A 146 -6.86 -14.32 -10.60
CA LEU A 146 -7.34 -12.96 -10.50
C LEU A 146 -6.18 -12.01 -10.75
N ARG A 147 -6.28 -11.24 -11.82
CA ARG A 147 -5.25 -10.26 -12.17
C ARG A 147 -5.60 -8.89 -11.60
N LEU A 148 -4.62 -8.26 -10.98
CA LEU A 148 -4.78 -6.89 -10.50
C LEU A 148 -4.61 -5.90 -11.63
N PRO A 149 -5.28 -4.74 -11.56
CA PRO A 149 -5.19 -3.70 -12.60
C PRO A 149 -3.79 -3.24 -12.88
#